data_b2efbe3411665d53c4bf59f0f14f3f94
#
_entry.id   b2efbe3411665d53c4bf59f0f14f3f94
#
_cell.length_a   1.000
_cell.length_b   1.000
_cell.length_c   1.000
_cell.angle_alpha   90.00
_cell.angle_beta   90.00
_cell.angle_gamma   90.00
#
_symmetry.space_group_name_H-M   'P 1'
#
loop_
_entity.id
_entity.type
_entity.pdbx_description
1 polymer ?
#
loop_
_entity_poly.entity_id
_entity_poly.type
_entity_poly.pdbx_seq_one_letter_code
_entity_poly.pdbx_strand_id
1 'polypeptide(L)'
;MMTTLIKPKQAIDQLRQLALPTARIVSDTRQIKAGDIFLAYRVGHGTAIQDSRPYIADALVAGVTAVIYDPGNIEEIPALNDPRCFALENLSIHAGPICSEWYGNPSTQMMVFGVTGTNGKTSITQWLSQALDRPKSRAAVIGTLGIGFPGHLEATGYTTPNAARLQTELKALLDSNAKYIAMEVSSHALEQGRVHGVQFTTAVFSNLSQDHLDYHGSMAEYAAVKFRLFQFPGLQKAVINLEDPLGRELAMQLLAKTGVQVWGYAVDRNAFASFEKFGKRLHAIFSSGMQFKENGYRGMFEWQDRSKTEVSVPVVGDFNLSNCLAVWACLLASGMDVLEAAKRLALLNPVSGRMEIVLGNSRSAGPLVIVDYAHTPDALEKVLQTLRPIASQRSGKLWCIFGCGGDRDPSKRPLMGQIAAELADHTILTSDNPRSESPEKISADIQAGMSNGKSVEVILDRAAAILSGVRHAEVNDVVLIAGKGHETSQEINGRKVDFSDQEHVLLASGGSV
;
A
#
# COMPACT_ATOMS: atom_id res chain seq x y z
N MET A 1 -27.38 -36.86 3.57
CA MET A 1 -26.78 -37.13 2.23
C MET A 1 -25.32 -36.71 2.29
N MET A 2 -24.39 -37.54 1.77
CA MET A 2 -22.99 -37.13 1.72
C MET A 2 -22.87 -35.90 0.80
N THR A 3 -22.31 -34.82 1.32
CA THR A 3 -22.05 -33.61 0.55
C THR A 3 -21.07 -33.95 -0.59
N THR A 4 -21.46 -33.68 -1.83
CA THR A 4 -20.64 -34.03 -3.00
C THR A 4 -19.40 -33.11 -3.00
N LEU A 5 -18.21 -33.70 -2.77
CA LEU A 5 -16.95 -33.01 -2.93
C LEU A 5 -16.68 -32.78 -4.42
N ILE A 6 -16.44 -31.53 -4.80
CA ILE A 6 -16.17 -31.14 -6.19
C ILE A 6 -14.73 -30.71 -6.38
N LYS A 7 -14.22 -30.81 -7.62
CA LYS A 7 -12.91 -30.25 -8.02
C LYS A 7 -13.09 -28.81 -8.56
N PRO A 8 -12.04 -27.96 -8.54
CA PRO A 8 -12.13 -26.57 -9.00
C PRO A 8 -12.76 -26.41 -10.39
N LYS A 9 -12.40 -27.26 -11.35
CA LYS A 9 -12.99 -27.23 -12.70
C LYS A 9 -14.48 -27.57 -12.70
N GLN A 10 -14.88 -28.55 -11.91
CA GLN A 10 -16.30 -28.92 -11.75
C GLN A 10 -17.11 -27.81 -11.09
N ALA A 11 -16.48 -27.02 -10.18
CA ALA A 11 -17.13 -25.87 -9.57
C ALA A 11 -17.58 -24.86 -10.63
N ILE A 12 -16.72 -24.51 -11.55
CA ILE A 12 -17.04 -23.56 -12.65
C ILE A 12 -18.17 -24.11 -13.54
N ASP A 13 -18.11 -25.39 -13.90
CA ASP A 13 -19.13 -26.01 -14.75
C ASP A 13 -20.50 -26.00 -14.06
N GLN A 14 -20.55 -26.27 -12.76
CA GLN A 14 -21.78 -26.21 -11.97
C GLN A 14 -22.31 -24.78 -11.82
N LEU A 15 -21.43 -23.81 -11.55
CA LEU A 15 -21.81 -22.41 -11.47
C LEU A 15 -22.44 -21.92 -12.78
N ARG A 16 -21.88 -22.31 -13.93
CA ARG A 16 -22.42 -21.96 -15.25
C ARG A 16 -23.77 -22.56 -15.55
N GLN A 17 -24.11 -23.69 -14.91
CA GLN A 17 -25.43 -24.31 -15.04
C GLN A 17 -26.50 -23.67 -14.15
N LEU A 18 -26.10 -23.17 -12.98
CA LEU A 18 -27.03 -22.69 -11.95
C LEU A 18 -27.24 -21.19 -11.98
N ALA A 19 -26.18 -20.43 -12.31
CA ALA A 19 -26.17 -18.98 -12.20
C ALA A 19 -26.14 -18.31 -13.57
N LEU A 20 -26.74 -17.13 -13.66
CA LEU A 20 -26.63 -16.29 -14.86
C LEU A 20 -25.18 -15.84 -15.06
N PRO A 21 -24.72 -15.67 -16.31
CA PRO A 21 -23.35 -15.18 -16.58
C PRO A 21 -23.03 -13.82 -15.95
N THR A 22 -24.03 -13.05 -15.57
CA THR A 22 -23.94 -11.76 -14.90
C THR A 22 -23.94 -11.85 -13.37
N ALA A 23 -24.10 -13.07 -12.80
CA ALA A 23 -24.08 -13.26 -11.35
C ALA A 23 -22.73 -12.86 -10.78
N ARG A 24 -22.77 -12.15 -9.65
CA ARG A 24 -21.56 -11.78 -8.94
C ARG A 24 -21.12 -12.91 -8.03
N ILE A 25 -19.82 -13.05 -7.84
CA ILE A 25 -19.27 -13.92 -6.80
C ILE A 25 -18.88 -13.03 -5.60
N VAL A 26 -19.38 -13.37 -4.42
CA VAL A 26 -19.15 -12.64 -3.17
C VAL A 26 -18.69 -13.58 -2.06
N SER A 27 -17.92 -13.07 -1.10
CA SER A 27 -17.50 -13.79 0.10
C SER A 27 -17.85 -13.05 1.40
N ASP A 28 -18.56 -11.92 1.30
CA ASP A 28 -19.05 -11.11 2.41
C ASP A 28 -20.58 -11.04 2.34
N THR A 29 -21.25 -11.64 3.33
CA THR A 29 -22.72 -11.74 3.36
C THR A 29 -23.42 -10.38 3.40
N ARG A 30 -22.78 -9.34 3.91
CA ARG A 30 -23.31 -7.97 3.92
C ARG A 30 -23.49 -7.38 2.52
N GLN A 31 -22.84 -7.97 1.52
CA GLN A 31 -22.87 -7.50 0.13
C GLN A 31 -23.77 -8.37 -0.77
N ILE A 32 -24.33 -9.45 -0.25
CA ILE A 32 -25.15 -10.41 -1.01
C ILE A 32 -26.41 -9.72 -1.57
N LYS A 33 -26.68 -10.03 -2.83
CA LYS A 33 -27.96 -9.77 -3.51
C LYS A 33 -28.53 -11.08 -4.05
N ALA A 34 -29.84 -11.13 -4.21
CA ALA A 34 -30.48 -12.29 -4.84
C ALA A 34 -29.87 -12.55 -6.23
N GLY A 35 -29.56 -13.82 -6.50
CA GLY A 35 -28.91 -14.24 -7.74
C GLY A 35 -27.37 -14.31 -7.67
N ASP A 36 -26.73 -13.82 -6.61
CA ASP A 36 -25.29 -13.93 -6.42
C ASP A 36 -24.84 -15.37 -6.15
N ILE A 37 -23.54 -15.61 -6.25
CA ILE A 37 -22.82 -16.83 -5.85
C ILE A 37 -22.04 -16.50 -4.57
N PHE A 38 -22.14 -17.33 -3.55
CA PHE A 38 -21.45 -17.13 -2.28
C PHE A 38 -20.27 -18.11 -2.12
N LEU A 39 -19.07 -17.59 -1.83
CA LEU A 39 -17.92 -18.39 -1.45
C LEU A 39 -17.71 -18.30 0.06
N ALA A 40 -17.83 -19.46 0.74
CA ALA A 40 -17.76 -19.55 2.18
C ALA A 40 -16.52 -20.35 2.62
N TYR A 41 -15.52 -19.66 3.18
CA TYR A 41 -14.27 -20.27 3.61
C TYR A 41 -13.60 -19.48 4.74
N ARG A 42 -12.64 -20.15 5.37
CA ARG A 42 -11.83 -19.58 6.45
C ARG A 42 -10.48 -19.13 5.92
N VAL A 43 -10.01 -17.96 6.36
CA VAL A 43 -8.67 -17.44 6.09
C VAL A 43 -8.02 -16.86 7.36
N GLY A 44 -6.69 -16.76 7.35
CA GLY A 44 -5.92 -16.24 8.46
C GLY A 44 -5.73 -17.26 9.60
N HIS A 45 -4.99 -16.86 10.62
CA HIS A 45 -4.68 -17.68 11.79
C HIS A 45 -4.63 -16.83 13.07
N GLY A 46 -4.57 -17.49 14.22
CA GLY A 46 -4.54 -16.82 15.52
C GLY A 46 -5.77 -15.94 15.73
N THR A 47 -5.57 -14.70 16.16
CA THR A 47 -6.62 -13.70 16.41
C THR A 47 -7.15 -13.03 15.14
N ALA A 48 -6.49 -13.23 14.00
CA ALA A 48 -6.87 -12.62 12.71
C ALA A 48 -7.69 -13.57 11.81
N ILE A 49 -8.30 -14.60 12.40
CA ILE A 49 -9.16 -15.54 11.67
C ILE A 49 -10.42 -14.83 11.18
N GLN A 50 -10.72 -15.02 9.89
CA GLN A 50 -12.00 -14.65 9.27
C GLN A 50 -12.63 -15.92 8.70
N ASP A 51 -13.87 -16.18 9.07
CA ASP A 51 -14.62 -17.36 8.62
C ASP A 51 -16.01 -16.94 8.18
N SER A 52 -16.33 -17.15 6.90
CA SER A 52 -17.63 -16.82 6.34
C SER A 52 -18.61 -17.99 6.29
N ARG A 53 -18.18 -19.19 6.67
CA ARG A 53 -19.02 -20.41 6.63
C ARG A 53 -20.21 -20.41 7.59
N PRO A 54 -20.14 -19.84 8.80
CA PRO A 54 -21.31 -19.72 9.69
C PRO A 54 -22.51 -18.98 9.06
N TYR A 55 -22.25 -18.15 8.03
CA TYR A 55 -23.27 -17.32 7.38
C TYR A 55 -23.89 -17.97 6.12
N ILE A 56 -23.66 -19.27 5.87
CA ILE A 56 -24.22 -19.98 4.70
C ILE A 56 -25.74 -19.97 4.73
N ALA A 57 -26.35 -20.20 5.90
CA ALA A 57 -27.80 -20.16 6.03
C ALA A 57 -28.39 -18.79 5.66
N ASP A 58 -27.78 -17.72 6.13
CA ASP A 58 -28.20 -16.34 5.83
C ASP A 58 -28.06 -16.04 4.32
N ALA A 59 -26.98 -16.52 3.70
CA ALA A 59 -26.77 -16.38 2.27
C ALA A 59 -27.86 -17.08 1.45
N LEU A 60 -28.24 -18.30 1.84
CA LEU A 60 -29.31 -19.07 1.19
C LEU A 60 -30.67 -18.37 1.31
N VAL A 61 -30.97 -17.79 2.49
CA VAL A 61 -32.18 -16.99 2.74
C VAL A 61 -32.16 -15.70 1.89
N ALA A 62 -31.00 -15.07 1.72
CA ALA A 62 -30.84 -13.88 0.89
C ALA A 62 -30.98 -14.16 -0.63
N GLY A 63 -31.15 -15.44 -1.03
CA GLY A 63 -31.48 -15.84 -2.40
C GLY A 63 -30.27 -16.03 -3.31
N VAL A 64 -29.09 -16.43 -2.78
CA VAL A 64 -27.96 -16.84 -3.62
C VAL A 64 -28.34 -18.05 -4.48
N THR A 65 -27.79 -18.09 -5.70
CA THR A 65 -28.03 -19.21 -6.64
C THR A 65 -27.15 -20.42 -6.36
N ALA A 66 -25.96 -20.20 -5.79
CA ALA A 66 -25.05 -21.27 -5.40
C ALA A 66 -24.17 -20.84 -4.22
N VAL A 67 -23.75 -21.83 -3.44
CA VAL A 67 -22.75 -21.69 -2.37
C VAL A 67 -21.64 -22.68 -2.64
N ILE A 68 -20.39 -22.22 -2.71
CA ILE A 68 -19.21 -23.10 -2.64
C ILE A 68 -18.57 -22.87 -1.28
N TYR A 69 -18.33 -23.94 -0.54
CA TYR A 69 -17.78 -23.83 0.80
C TYR A 69 -16.61 -24.79 1.03
N ASP A 70 -15.68 -24.38 1.91
CA ASP A 70 -14.58 -25.23 2.37
C ASP A 70 -15.08 -26.15 3.49
N PRO A 71 -15.05 -27.49 3.32
CA PRO A 71 -15.53 -28.43 4.34
C PRO A 71 -14.55 -28.65 5.50
N GLY A 72 -13.32 -28.12 5.45
CA GLY A 72 -12.31 -28.36 6.48
C GLY A 72 -12.70 -27.77 7.84
N ASN A 73 -12.66 -28.59 8.92
CA ASN A 73 -12.97 -28.19 10.30
C ASN A 73 -14.31 -27.42 10.46
N ILE A 74 -15.36 -27.89 9.79
CA ILE A 74 -16.73 -27.41 9.97
C ILE A 74 -17.44 -28.27 11.00
N GLU A 75 -18.02 -27.65 12.04
CA GLU A 75 -19.09 -28.23 12.84
C GLU A 75 -20.35 -28.36 11.97
N GLU A 76 -21.26 -29.32 12.28
CA GLU A 76 -22.44 -29.55 11.47
C GLU A 76 -23.27 -28.27 11.27
N ILE A 77 -23.37 -27.82 10.03
CA ILE A 77 -24.26 -26.73 9.62
C ILE A 77 -25.43 -27.37 8.85
N PRO A 78 -26.66 -27.38 9.39
CA PRO A 78 -27.82 -28.03 8.74
C PRO A 78 -28.10 -27.52 7.32
N ALA A 79 -27.75 -26.26 7.03
CA ALA A 79 -27.92 -25.64 5.71
C ALA A 79 -27.08 -26.28 4.58
N LEU A 80 -26.06 -27.09 4.90
CA LEU A 80 -25.21 -27.76 3.90
C LEU A 80 -25.97 -28.89 3.11
N ASN A 81 -27.15 -29.26 3.53
CA ASN A 81 -28.01 -30.19 2.78
C ASN A 81 -28.81 -29.52 1.64
N ASP A 82 -28.75 -28.21 1.50
CA ASP A 82 -29.36 -27.48 0.38
C ASP A 82 -28.65 -27.85 -0.94
N PRO A 83 -29.40 -28.20 -2.02
CA PRO A 83 -28.86 -28.61 -3.30
C PRO A 83 -28.00 -27.51 -3.98
N ARG A 84 -28.07 -26.29 -3.52
CA ARG A 84 -27.24 -25.19 -3.98
C ARG A 84 -25.84 -25.17 -3.35
N CYS A 85 -25.57 -26.04 -2.34
CA CYS A 85 -24.31 -26.07 -1.61
C CYS A 85 -23.34 -27.13 -2.15
N PHE A 86 -22.12 -26.73 -2.45
CA PHE A 86 -21.04 -27.58 -2.99
C PHE A 86 -19.80 -27.45 -2.13
N ALA A 87 -19.24 -28.60 -1.72
CA ALA A 87 -18.01 -28.64 -0.94
C ALA A 87 -16.78 -28.63 -1.86
N LEU A 88 -15.81 -27.76 -1.58
CA LEU A 88 -14.51 -27.70 -2.26
C LEU A 88 -13.41 -27.49 -1.23
N GLU A 89 -12.54 -28.47 -1.06
CA GLU A 89 -11.38 -28.38 -0.16
C GLU A 89 -10.40 -27.29 -0.59
N ASN A 90 -9.76 -26.66 0.41
CA ASN A 90 -8.79 -25.60 0.21
C ASN A 90 -9.34 -24.42 -0.63
N LEU A 91 -10.58 -24.04 -0.39
CA LEU A 91 -11.25 -22.98 -1.15
C LEU A 91 -10.50 -21.64 -1.07
N SER A 92 -9.79 -21.35 0.00
CA SER A 92 -8.93 -20.15 0.12
C SER A 92 -7.90 -20.04 -1.02
N ILE A 93 -7.38 -21.17 -1.51
CA ILE A 93 -6.44 -21.21 -2.64
C ILE A 93 -7.19 -21.15 -3.98
N HIS A 94 -8.37 -21.75 -4.06
CA HIS A 94 -9.14 -21.92 -5.29
C HIS A 94 -10.11 -20.78 -5.58
N ALA A 95 -10.49 -19.98 -4.58
CA ALA A 95 -11.45 -18.87 -4.74
C ALA A 95 -11.01 -17.88 -5.83
N GLY A 96 -9.75 -17.43 -5.81
CA GLY A 96 -9.22 -16.51 -6.81
C GLY A 96 -9.25 -17.08 -8.23
N PRO A 97 -8.68 -18.27 -8.50
CA PRO A 97 -8.78 -18.94 -9.81
C PRO A 97 -10.22 -19.15 -10.30
N ILE A 98 -11.15 -19.58 -9.43
CA ILE A 98 -12.56 -19.74 -9.77
C ILE A 98 -13.18 -18.41 -10.19
N CYS A 99 -12.99 -17.37 -9.40
CA CYS A 99 -13.48 -16.03 -9.73
C CYS A 99 -12.85 -15.49 -11.02
N SER A 100 -11.54 -15.70 -11.21
CA SER A 100 -10.83 -15.27 -12.42
C SER A 100 -11.45 -15.93 -13.67
N GLU A 101 -11.65 -17.23 -13.64
CA GLU A 101 -12.25 -17.97 -14.76
C GLU A 101 -13.73 -17.56 -14.98
N TRP A 102 -14.49 -17.33 -13.91
CA TRP A 102 -15.87 -16.84 -14.00
C TRP A 102 -15.95 -15.51 -14.75
N TYR A 103 -15.06 -14.57 -14.45
CA TYR A 103 -15.01 -13.26 -15.08
C TYR A 103 -14.18 -13.21 -16.37
N GLY A 104 -13.77 -14.34 -16.94
CA GLY A 104 -13.05 -14.43 -18.21
C GLY A 104 -11.58 -14.06 -18.11
N ASN A 105 -10.93 -14.33 -16.97
CA ASN A 105 -9.51 -14.12 -16.72
C ASN A 105 -9.04 -12.68 -17.01
N PRO A 106 -9.61 -11.67 -16.35
CA PRO A 106 -9.42 -10.26 -16.72
C PRO A 106 -7.94 -9.83 -16.64
N SER A 107 -7.15 -10.34 -15.68
CA SER A 107 -5.74 -9.99 -15.53
C SER A 107 -4.85 -10.46 -16.68
N THR A 108 -5.28 -11.44 -17.49
CA THR A 108 -4.54 -11.90 -18.66
C THR A 108 -4.60 -10.93 -19.84
N GLN A 109 -5.55 -10.00 -19.81
CA GLN A 109 -5.83 -9.02 -20.85
C GLN A 109 -5.23 -7.63 -20.54
N MET A 110 -4.57 -7.50 -19.40
CA MET A 110 -3.95 -6.27 -18.91
C MET A 110 -2.51 -6.55 -18.46
N MET A 111 -1.67 -5.53 -18.44
CA MET A 111 -0.35 -5.61 -17.80
C MET A 111 -0.51 -5.30 -16.31
N VAL A 112 -0.31 -6.31 -15.45
CA VAL A 112 -0.49 -6.19 -14.01
C VAL A 112 0.86 -6.11 -13.31
N PHE A 113 1.08 -5.02 -12.57
CA PHE A 113 2.23 -4.79 -11.70
C PHE A 113 1.81 -5.08 -10.26
N GLY A 114 2.40 -6.09 -9.63
CA GLY A 114 2.21 -6.39 -8.21
C GLY A 114 3.34 -5.79 -7.38
N VAL A 115 3.03 -4.89 -6.46
CA VAL A 115 4.02 -4.21 -5.61
C VAL A 115 3.94 -4.73 -4.18
N THR A 116 5.03 -5.31 -3.68
CA THR A 116 5.15 -5.78 -2.30
C THR A 116 6.36 -5.15 -1.60
N GLY A 117 6.34 -5.20 -0.28
CA GLY A 117 7.35 -4.65 0.62
C GLY A 117 6.72 -4.21 1.93
N THR A 118 7.50 -3.75 2.90
CA THR A 118 6.95 -3.14 4.12
C THR A 118 6.45 -1.74 3.80
N ASN A 119 7.29 -0.88 3.26
CA ASN A 119 7.01 0.51 2.92
C ASN A 119 7.08 0.76 1.41
N GLY A 120 6.52 1.88 0.92
CA GLY A 120 6.61 2.32 -0.47
C GLY A 120 5.54 1.75 -1.42
N LYS A 121 4.79 0.72 -1.05
CA LYS A 121 3.77 0.11 -1.91
C LYS A 121 2.80 1.14 -2.50
N THR A 122 2.17 1.93 -1.65
CA THR A 122 1.18 2.93 -2.05
C THR A 122 1.79 3.99 -2.97
N SER A 123 2.97 4.52 -2.62
CA SER A 123 3.66 5.53 -3.44
C SER A 123 4.00 4.98 -4.82
N ILE A 124 4.60 3.78 -4.87
CA ILE A 124 4.97 3.13 -6.14
C ILE A 124 3.74 2.86 -7.00
N THR A 125 2.66 2.29 -6.45
CA THR A 125 1.45 1.97 -7.24
C THR A 125 0.73 3.21 -7.74
N GLN A 126 0.59 4.24 -6.92
CA GLN A 126 -0.01 5.51 -7.30
C GLN A 126 0.79 6.20 -8.40
N TRP A 127 2.11 6.35 -8.23
CA TRP A 127 2.96 6.99 -9.23
C TRP A 127 3.07 6.18 -10.52
N LEU A 128 3.11 4.85 -10.41
CA LEU A 128 3.13 3.99 -11.59
C LEU A 128 1.84 4.12 -12.40
N SER A 129 0.68 4.15 -11.74
CA SER A 129 -0.59 4.36 -12.42
C SER A 129 -0.67 5.75 -13.06
N GLN A 130 -0.26 6.82 -12.34
CA GLN A 130 -0.17 8.18 -12.90
C GLN A 130 0.74 8.25 -14.13
N ALA A 131 1.93 7.65 -14.05
CA ALA A 131 2.91 7.67 -15.14
C ALA A 131 2.45 6.90 -16.38
N LEU A 132 1.68 5.83 -16.20
CA LEU A 132 1.17 4.99 -17.30
C LEU A 132 -0.18 5.47 -17.86
N ASP A 133 -0.98 6.24 -17.08
CA ASP A 133 -2.33 6.64 -17.51
C ASP A 133 -2.29 7.62 -18.68
N ARG A 134 -3.00 7.26 -19.75
CA ARG A 134 -3.13 8.05 -20.98
C ARG A 134 -4.53 7.89 -21.54
N PRO A 135 -5.05 8.87 -22.32
CA PRO A 135 -6.41 8.80 -22.87
C PRO A 135 -6.73 7.52 -23.64
N LYS A 136 -5.74 6.94 -24.35
CA LYS A 136 -5.90 5.71 -25.15
C LYS A 136 -5.35 4.46 -24.50
N SER A 137 -4.75 4.57 -23.30
CA SER A 137 -4.09 3.46 -22.61
C SER A 137 -4.14 3.70 -21.11
N ARG A 138 -5.34 3.48 -20.54
CA ARG A 138 -5.66 3.80 -19.15
C ARG A 138 -4.89 2.90 -18.19
N ALA A 139 -4.46 3.48 -17.08
CA ALA A 139 -3.82 2.77 -15.99
C ALA A 139 -4.60 2.98 -14.70
N ALA A 140 -4.98 1.88 -14.05
CA ALA A 140 -5.69 1.92 -12.77
C ALA A 140 -4.82 1.45 -11.62
N VAL A 141 -5.23 1.79 -10.41
CA VAL A 141 -4.60 1.35 -9.16
C VAL A 141 -5.56 0.50 -8.33
N ILE A 142 -5.01 -0.46 -7.61
CA ILE A 142 -5.69 -1.23 -6.57
C ILE A 142 -4.82 -1.15 -5.31
N GLY A 143 -5.26 -0.47 -4.27
CA GLY A 143 -4.44 -0.27 -3.08
C GLY A 143 -5.13 0.39 -1.90
N THR A 144 -4.33 0.81 -0.95
CA THR A 144 -4.78 1.39 0.33
C THR A 144 -5.66 2.63 0.15
N LEU A 145 -5.33 3.49 -0.82
CA LEU A 145 -6.10 4.70 -1.09
C LEU A 145 -7.41 4.44 -1.85
N GLY A 146 -7.59 3.22 -2.37
CA GLY A 146 -8.78 2.85 -3.11
C GLY A 146 -8.48 2.10 -4.41
N ILE A 147 -9.53 1.91 -5.21
CA ILE A 147 -9.51 1.25 -6.51
C ILE A 147 -10.04 2.22 -7.56
N GLY A 148 -9.38 2.33 -8.70
CA GLY A 148 -9.84 3.16 -9.81
C GLY A 148 -8.71 3.77 -10.61
N PHE A 149 -9.05 4.80 -11.38
CA PHE A 149 -8.10 5.58 -12.18
C PHE A 149 -7.56 6.77 -11.39
N PRO A 150 -6.35 7.30 -11.72
CA PRO A 150 -5.82 8.50 -11.06
C PRO A 150 -6.84 9.65 -11.01
N GLY A 151 -7.02 10.22 -9.83
CA GLY A 151 -8.02 11.28 -9.58
C GLY A 151 -9.45 10.79 -9.28
N HIS A 152 -9.75 9.49 -9.48
CA HIS A 152 -11.07 8.91 -9.26
C HIS A 152 -10.92 7.53 -8.59
N LEU A 153 -10.67 7.52 -7.29
CA LEU A 153 -10.49 6.31 -6.50
C LEU A 153 -11.71 6.10 -5.60
N GLU A 154 -12.21 4.87 -5.58
CA GLU A 154 -13.23 4.44 -4.61
C GLU A 154 -12.54 3.78 -3.41
N ALA A 155 -12.73 4.33 -2.23
CA ALA A 155 -12.15 3.78 -1.01
C ALA A 155 -12.77 2.41 -0.69
N THR A 156 -11.92 1.43 -0.41
CA THR A 156 -12.36 0.05 -0.16
C THR A 156 -12.16 -0.41 1.28
N GLY A 157 -11.33 0.31 2.06
CA GLY A 157 -10.92 -0.07 3.40
C GLY A 157 -9.89 -1.20 3.46
N TYR A 158 -9.35 -1.64 2.32
CA TYR A 158 -8.36 -2.72 2.22
C TYR A 158 -7.20 -2.33 1.32
N THR A 159 -5.97 -2.65 1.74
CA THR A 159 -4.78 -2.54 0.86
C THR A 159 -4.88 -3.51 -0.32
N THR A 160 -5.34 -4.73 -0.06
CA THR A 160 -5.56 -5.76 -1.07
C THR A 160 -6.89 -6.43 -0.77
N PRO A 161 -7.91 -6.33 -1.64
CA PRO A 161 -9.22 -6.95 -1.46
C PRO A 161 -9.17 -8.47 -1.33
N ASN A 162 -10.26 -9.09 -0.85
CA ASN A 162 -10.42 -10.54 -0.91
C ASN A 162 -10.52 -11.03 -2.36
N ALA A 163 -10.32 -12.33 -2.59
CA ALA A 163 -10.18 -12.90 -3.92
C ALA A 163 -11.41 -12.64 -4.82
N ALA A 164 -12.63 -12.76 -4.30
CA ALA A 164 -13.86 -12.55 -5.07
C ALA A 164 -13.97 -11.08 -5.51
N ARG A 165 -13.82 -10.14 -4.57
CA ARG A 165 -13.87 -8.72 -4.86
C ARG A 165 -12.76 -8.31 -5.83
N LEU A 166 -11.52 -8.80 -5.62
CA LEU A 166 -10.40 -8.48 -6.48
C LEU A 166 -10.67 -8.82 -7.96
N GLN A 167 -11.22 -10.00 -8.23
CA GLN A 167 -11.51 -10.41 -9.61
C GLN A 167 -12.69 -9.62 -10.20
N THR A 168 -13.69 -9.26 -9.40
CA THR A 168 -14.78 -8.36 -9.80
C THR A 168 -14.24 -6.99 -10.20
N GLU A 169 -13.35 -6.41 -9.38
CA GLU A 169 -12.73 -5.11 -9.65
C GLU A 169 -11.83 -5.16 -10.90
N LEU A 170 -11.03 -6.22 -11.07
CA LEU A 170 -10.21 -6.42 -12.26
C LEU A 170 -11.08 -6.48 -13.53
N LYS A 171 -12.25 -7.16 -13.47
CA LYS A 171 -13.20 -7.20 -14.58
C LYS A 171 -13.79 -5.81 -14.87
N ALA A 172 -14.23 -5.08 -13.85
CA ALA A 172 -14.78 -3.74 -14.01
C ALA A 172 -13.76 -2.76 -14.60
N LEU A 173 -12.50 -2.82 -14.15
CA LEU A 173 -11.42 -2.01 -14.69
C LEU A 173 -11.10 -2.36 -16.16
N LEU A 174 -11.09 -3.66 -16.50
CA LEU A 174 -10.92 -4.11 -17.88
C LEU A 174 -12.05 -3.58 -18.78
N ASP A 175 -13.31 -3.68 -18.34
CA ASP A 175 -14.48 -3.17 -19.05
C ASP A 175 -14.44 -1.64 -19.22
N SER A 176 -13.76 -0.95 -18.29
CA SER A 176 -13.48 0.48 -18.35
C SER A 176 -12.21 0.81 -19.15
N ASN A 177 -11.73 -0.12 -19.99
CA ASN A 177 -10.58 0.00 -20.87
C ASN A 177 -9.23 0.19 -20.17
N ALA A 178 -9.06 -0.29 -18.93
CA ALA A 178 -7.74 -0.37 -18.32
C ALA A 178 -6.82 -1.29 -19.15
N LYS A 179 -5.58 -0.85 -19.38
CA LYS A 179 -4.50 -1.60 -20.02
C LYS A 179 -3.41 -1.96 -19.02
N TYR A 180 -3.30 -1.17 -17.97
CA TYR A 180 -2.32 -1.33 -16.89
C TYR A 180 -3.02 -1.32 -15.55
N ILE A 181 -2.57 -2.20 -14.66
CA ILE A 181 -2.99 -2.24 -13.26
C ILE A 181 -1.75 -2.17 -12.38
N ALA A 182 -1.67 -1.15 -11.53
CA ALA A 182 -0.68 -1.07 -10.45
C ALA A 182 -1.34 -1.50 -9.14
N MET A 183 -0.92 -2.62 -8.56
CA MET A 183 -1.61 -3.25 -7.44
C MET A 183 -0.71 -3.42 -6.23
N GLU A 184 -1.16 -2.95 -5.06
CA GLU A 184 -0.52 -3.26 -3.78
C GLU A 184 -0.80 -4.72 -3.41
N VAL A 185 0.27 -5.49 -3.13
CA VAL A 185 0.19 -6.88 -2.71
C VAL A 185 0.74 -7.01 -1.29
N SER A 186 -0.15 -7.04 -0.31
CA SER A 186 0.22 -7.20 1.11
C SER A 186 0.64 -8.64 1.42
N SER A 187 1.44 -8.84 2.46
CA SER A 187 1.81 -10.17 2.93
C SER A 187 0.59 -11.00 3.35
N HIS A 188 -0.38 -10.38 4.03
CA HIS A 188 -1.66 -11.03 4.34
C HIS A 188 -2.39 -11.52 3.09
N ALA A 189 -2.38 -10.73 2.01
CA ALA A 189 -3.02 -11.14 0.76
C ALA A 189 -2.34 -12.33 0.09
N LEU A 190 -1.01 -12.40 0.16
CA LEU A 190 -0.24 -13.53 -0.35
C LEU A 190 -0.47 -14.79 0.49
N GLU A 191 -0.47 -14.65 1.81
CA GLU A 191 -0.68 -15.76 2.74
C GLU A 191 -2.11 -16.32 2.62
N GLN A 192 -3.11 -15.44 2.58
CA GLN A 192 -4.52 -15.80 2.53
C GLN A 192 -5.03 -16.15 1.11
N GLY A 193 -4.15 -16.22 0.11
CA GLY A 193 -4.51 -16.58 -1.26
C GLY A 193 -5.37 -15.55 -1.99
N ARG A 194 -5.50 -14.31 -1.48
CA ARG A 194 -6.40 -13.28 -2.06
C ARG A 194 -6.04 -12.92 -3.51
N VAL A 195 -4.78 -13.06 -3.88
CA VAL A 195 -4.24 -12.73 -5.21
C VAL A 195 -4.05 -13.95 -6.12
N HIS A 196 -4.40 -15.15 -5.66
CA HIS A 196 -4.44 -16.31 -6.52
C HIS A 196 -5.42 -16.06 -7.70
N GLY A 197 -5.08 -16.53 -8.88
CA GLY A 197 -5.84 -16.26 -10.11
C GLY A 197 -5.53 -14.90 -10.76
N VAL A 198 -4.66 -14.07 -10.17
CA VAL A 198 -4.12 -12.89 -10.84
C VAL A 198 -2.87 -13.29 -11.63
N GLN A 199 -2.81 -12.92 -12.89
CA GLN A 199 -1.60 -13.05 -13.70
C GLN A 199 -0.79 -11.75 -13.62
N PHE A 200 0.27 -11.77 -12.80
CA PHE A 200 1.21 -10.65 -12.71
C PHE A 200 2.19 -10.70 -13.88
N THR A 201 2.33 -9.58 -14.58
CA THR A 201 3.36 -9.40 -15.62
C THR A 201 4.69 -8.98 -14.99
N THR A 202 4.62 -8.11 -13.98
CA THR A 202 5.78 -7.57 -13.26
C THR A 202 5.55 -7.61 -11.76
N ALA A 203 6.51 -8.10 -11.00
CA ALA A 203 6.52 -8.04 -9.54
C ALA A 203 7.58 -7.03 -9.08
N VAL A 204 7.23 -6.22 -8.07
CA VAL A 204 8.08 -5.17 -7.52
C VAL A 204 8.33 -5.43 -6.03
N PHE A 205 9.59 -5.41 -5.61
CA PHE A 205 10.01 -5.47 -4.21
C PHE A 205 10.63 -4.14 -3.79
N SER A 206 10.02 -3.46 -2.83
CA SER A 206 10.49 -2.16 -2.35
C SER A 206 11.49 -2.28 -1.19
N ASN A 207 11.11 -2.93 -0.10
CA ASN A 207 11.96 -3.13 1.09
C ASN A 207 11.31 -4.10 2.09
N LEU A 208 12.10 -4.55 3.07
CA LEU A 208 11.59 -5.29 4.22
C LEU A 208 12.14 -4.69 5.52
N SER A 209 11.28 -4.23 6.40
CA SER A 209 11.57 -3.85 7.77
C SER A 209 10.59 -4.53 8.73
N GLN A 210 10.86 -4.44 10.03
CA GLN A 210 10.01 -5.09 11.04
C GLN A 210 8.59 -4.54 11.02
N ASP A 211 7.64 -5.41 10.72
CA ASP A 211 6.20 -5.14 10.73
C ASP A 211 5.43 -6.46 10.76
N HIS A 212 4.18 -6.45 11.25
CA HIS A 212 3.28 -7.60 11.24
C HIS A 212 3.84 -8.91 11.83
N LEU A 213 4.76 -8.85 12.82
CA LEU A 213 5.32 -10.04 13.47
C LEU A 213 4.30 -10.74 14.37
N ASP A 214 3.31 -10.02 14.86
CA ASP A 214 2.12 -10.55 15.53
C ASP A 214 1.34 -11.54 14.66
N TYR A 215 1.37 -11.34 13.34
CA TYR A 215 0.74 -12.21 12.36
C TYR A 215 1.71 -13.27 11.79
N HIS A 216 2.92 -12.89 11.40
CA HIS A 216 3.86 -13.78 10.70
C HIS A 216 4.81 -14.55 11.60
N GLY A 217 4.91 -14.21 12.90
CA GLY A 217 5.76 -14.87 13.88
C GLY A 217 7.24 -14.49 13.78
N SER A 218 7.83 -14.43 12.58
CA SER A 218 9.25 -14.08 12.39
C SER A 218 9.50 -13.27 11.14
N MET A 219 10.63 -12.53 11.10
CA MET A 219 11.08 -11.81 9.90
C MET A 219 11.37 -12.76 8.73
N ALA A 220 11.84 -13.98 8.99
CA ALA A 220 12.11 -14.97 7.95
C ALA A 220 10.80 -15.43 7.26
N GLU A 221 9.76 -15.72 8.04
CA GLU A 221 8.45 -16.08 7.51
C GLU A 221 7.80 -14.92 6.76
N TYR A 222 7.90 -13.70 7.31
CA TYR A 222 7.41 -12.49 6.66
C TYR A 222 8.08 -12.27 5.29
N ALA A 223 9.40 -12.44 5.19
CA ALA A 223 10.14 -12.40 3.93
C ALA A 223 9.70 -13.50 2.96
N ALA A 224 9.62 -14.75 3.45
CA ALA A 224 9.22 -15.89 2.63
C ALA A 224 7.82 -15.71 2.02
N VAL A 225 6.87 -15.17 2.79
CA VAL A 225 5.53 -14.86 2.29
C VAL A 225 5.58 -13.82 1.17
N LYS A 226 6.31 -12.70 1.33
CA LYS A 226 6.42 -11.68 0.28
C LYS A 226 7.10 -12.21 -0.99
N PHE A 227 8.08 -13.08 -0.84
CA PHE A 227 8.80 -13.68 -1.97
C PHE A 227 7.93 -14.62 -2.81
N ARG A 228 6.79 -15.08 -2.29
CA ARG A 228 5.81 -15.86 -3.09
C ARG A 228 5.32 -15.08 -4.31
N LEU A 229 5.24 -13.72 -4.26
CA LEU A 229 4.84 -12.92 -5.42
C LEU A 229 5.76 -13.14 -6.62
N PHE A 230 7.04 -13.41 -6.39
CA PHE A 230 8.05 -13.64 -7.43
C PHE A 230 8.05 -15.08 -7.97
N GLN A 231 7.19 -15.92 -7.44
CA GLN A 231 6.99 -17.32 -7.86
C GLN A 231 5.68 -17.53 -8.62
N PHE A 232 4.89 -16.48 -8.84
CA PHE A 232 3.61 -16.58 -9.55
C PHE A 232 3.81 -17.07 -10.98
N PRO A 233 2.94 -17.99 -11.45
CA PRO A 233 2.99 -18.48 -12.83
C PRO A 233 2.84 -17.33 -13.83
N GLY A 234 3.66 -17.35 -14.88
CA GLY A 234 3.60 -16.35 -15.94
C GLY A 234 4.27 -15.02 -15.64
N LEU A 235 4.89 -14.85 -14.46
CA LEU A 235 5.68 -13.66 -14.14
C LEU A 235 6.84 -13.50 -15.13
N GLN A 236 6.94 -12.34 -15.77
CA GLN A 236 7.95 -12.05 -16.79
C GLN A 236 9.11 -11.21 -16.24
N LYS A 237 8.83 -10.29 -15.33
CA LYS A 237 9.77 -9.27 -14.86
C LYS A 237 9.72 -9.11 -13.35
N ALA A 238 10.88 -8.88 -12.74
CA ALA A 238 11.04 -8.59 -11.33
C ALA A 238 11.82 -7.28 -11.18
N VAL A 239 11.23 -6.29 -10.52
CA VAL A 239 11.86 -5.00 -10.18
C VAL A 239 12.20 -5.02 -8.71
N ILE A 240 13.49 -4.90 -8.36
CA ILE A 240 13.97 -5.22 -7.01
C ILE A 240 14.89 -4.14 -6.48
N ASN A 241 14.63 -3.66 -5.28
CA ASN A 241 15.51 -2.77 -4.54
C ASN A 241 16.78 -3.52 -4.09
N LEU A 242 17.93 -3.12 -4.58
CA LEU A 242 19.23 -3.74 -4.24
C LEU A 242 19.92 -3.07 -3.05
N GLU A 243 19.37 -1.98 -2.48
CA GLU A 243 19.83 -1.44 -1.21
C GLU A 243 19.32 -2.27 -0.03
N ASP A 244 18.20 -2.96 -0.22
CA ASP A 244 17.65 -3.88 0.78
C ASP A 244 18.42 -5.23 0.75
N PRO A 245 18.92 -5.73 1.90
CA PRO A 245 19.65 -7.00 1.96
C PRO A 245 18.85 -8.20 1.43
N LEU A 246 17.57 -8.29 1.76
CA LEU A 246 16.68 -9.37 1.29
C LEU A 246 16.33 -9.20 -0.20
N GLY A 247 16.26 -7.94 -0.67
CA GLY A 247 16.14 -7.64 -2.10
C GLY A 247 17.35 -8.16 -2.89
N ARG A 248 18.56 -7.99 -2.37
CA ARG A 248 19.77 -8.58 -2.98
C ARG A 248 19.71 -10.10 -3.03
N GLU A 249 19.29 -10.74 -1.95
CA GLU A 249 19.11 -12.19 -1.91
C GLU A 249 18.10 -12.67 -2.93
N LEU A 250 16.92 -12.05 -2.98
CA LEU A 250 15.87 -12.34 -3.95
C LEU A 250 16.37 -12.19 -5.39
N ALA A 251 17.08 -11.09 -5.69
CA ALA A 251 17.63 -10.85 -7.02
C ALA A 251 18.64 -11.94 -7.42
N MET A 252 19.53 -12.35 -6.51
CA MET A 252 20.46 -13.45 -6.77
C MET A 252 19.74 -14.77 -7.03
N GLN A 253 18.70 -15.10 -6.29
CA GLN A 253 17.89 -16.31 -6.49
C GLN A 253 17.21 -16.30 -7.88
N LEU A 254 16.63 -15.16 -8.28
CA LEU A 254 15.97 -15.04 -9.59
C LEU A 254 16.98 -15.07 -10.75
N LEU A 255 18.14 -14.42 -10.61
CA LEU A 255 19.21 -14.45 -11.60
C LEU A 255 19.83 -15.84 -11.77
N ALA A 256 19.77 -16.69 -10.74
CA ALA A 256 20.20 -18.10 -10.86
C ALA A 256 19.20 -18.97 -11.64
N LYS A 257 17.91 -18.59 -11.68
CA LYS A 257 16.85 -19.27 -12.43
C LYS A 257 16.73 -18.68 -13.83
N THR A 258 16.15 -19.43 -14.76
CA THR A 258 15.84 -18.95 -16.11
C THR A 258 14.39 -18.48 -16.20
N GLY A 259 14.10 -17.46 -17.00
CA GLY A 259 12.74 -17.08 -17.39
C GLY A 259 12.20 -15.76 -16.88
N VAL A 260 12.75 -15.17 -15.80
CA VAL A 260 12.33 -13.87 -15.28
C VAL A 260 13.43 -12.83 -15.55
N GLN A 261 13.07 -11.71 -16.19
CA GLN A 261 13.98 -10.58 -16.36
C GLN A 261 14.11 -9.81 -15.04
N VAL A 262 15.33 -9.62 -14.53
CA VAL A 262 15.58 -8.93 -13.26
C VAL A 262 16.04 -7.50 -13.53
N TRP A 263 15.29 -6.55 -12.96
CA TRP A 263 15.57 -5.11 -12.96
C TRP A 263 15.93 -4.70 -11.54
N GLY A 264 17.22 -4.47 -11.29
CA GLY A 264 17.70 -4.01 -9.99
C GLY A 264 17.75 -2.49 -9.95
N TYR A 265 17.24 -1.88 -8.89
CA TYR A 265 17.36 -0.45 -8.69
C TYR A 265 17.98 -0.11 -7.33
N ALA A 266 18.70 1.03 -7.28
CA ALA A 266 19.30 1.58 -6.07
C ALA A 266 19.54 3.09 -6.24
N VAL A 267 19.51 3.86 -5.17
CA VAL A 267 19.96 5.26 -5.18
C VAL A 267 21.46 5.30 -5.35
N ASP A 268 22.18 4.45 -4.61
CA ASP A 268 23.64 4.32 -4.68
C ASP A 268 24.08 3.20 -5.62
N ARG A 269 24.92 3.55 -6.60
CA ARG A 269 25.54 2.61 -7.53
C ARG A 269 26.32 1.48 -6.86
N ASN A 270 26.89 1.72 -5.68
CA ASN A 270 27.66 0.71 -4.93
C ASN A 270 26.85 -0.54 -4.58
N ALA A 271 25.53 -0.44 -4.52
CA ALA A 271 24.63 -1.58 -4.31
C ALA A 271 24.77 -2.68 -5.40
N PHE A 272 25.32 -2.34 -6.57
CA PHE A 272 25.51 -3.26 -7.70
C PHE A 272 26.83 -4.03 -7.69
N ALA A 273 27.78 -3.72 -6.81
CA ALA A 273 29.12 -4.32 -6.81
C ALA A 273 29.09 -5.86 -6.77
N SER A 274 28.17 -6.45 -6.00
CA SER A 274 28.03 -7.93 -5.90
C SER A 274 27.36 -8.56 -7.14
N PHE A 275 26.85 -7.76 -8.06
CA PHE A 275 26.07 -8.22 -9.23
C PHE A 275 26.83 -8.12 -10.55
N GLU A 276 28.05 -7.59 -10.58
CA GLU A 276 28.86 -7.42 -11.79
C GLU A 276 29.02 -8.73 -12.60
N LYS A 277 29.14 -9.87 -11.89
CA LYS A 277 29.24 -11.21 -12.50
C LYS A 277 28.03 -11.61 -13.35
N PHE A 278 26.88 -10.98 -13.18
CA PHE A 278 25.67 -11.30 -13.94
C PHE A 278 25.57 -10.52 -15.26
N GLY A 279 26.36 -9.45 -15.44
CA GLY A 279 26.41 -8.66 -16.67
C GLY A 279 25.03 -8.23 -17.15
N LYS A 280 24.75 -8.48 -18.44
CA LYS A 280 23.47 -8.09 -19.08
C LYS A 280 22.22 -8.86 -18.59
N ARG A 281 22.38 -9.83 -17.70
CA ARG A 281 21.23 -10.55 -17.09
C ARG A 281 20.52 -9.71 -16.05
N LEU A 282 21.20 -8.72 -15.48
CA LEU A 282 20.62 -7.74 -14.57
C LEU A 282 20.51 -6.38 -15.28
N HIS A 283 19.30 -5.87 -15.39
CA HIS A 283 19.06 -4.50 -15.82
C HIS A 283 19.27 -3.57 -14.63
N ALA A 284 20.43 -2.91 -14.56
CA ALA A 284 20.82 -2.05 -13.44
C ALA A 284 20.30 -0.62 -13.64
N ILE A 285 19.66 -0.08 -12.62
CA ILE A 285 19.11 1.28 -12.57
C ILE A 285 19.56 1.96 -11.29
N PHE A 286 20.15 3.14 -11.41
CA PHE A 286 20.59 3.93 -10.25
C PHE A 286 20.53 5.42 -10.53
N SER A 287 20.72 6.23 -9.49
CA SER A 287 20.77 7.68 -9.60
C SER A 287 22.18 8.23 -9.41
N SER A 288 22.44 9.42 -9.91
CA SER A 288 23.68 10.16 -9.65
C SER A 288 23.44 11.65 -9.65
N GLY A 289 24.22 12.38 -8.84
CA GLY A 289 24.17 13.84 -8.78
C GLY A 289 22.80 14.40 -8.35
N MET A 290 22.01 13.63 -7.61
CA MET A 290 20.70 14.07 -7.13
C MET A 290 20.84 15.20 -6.11
N GLN A 291 20.11 16.28 -6.31
CA GLN A 291 20.04 17.43 -5.41
C GLN A 291 18.59 17.76 -5.12
N PHE A 292 18.27 17.96 -3.85
CA PHE A 292 16.95 18.47 -3.47
C PHE A 292 16.90 19.97 -3.76
N LYS A 293 15.95 20.42 -4.58
CA LYS A 293 15.74 21.83 -4.97
C LYS A 293 14.27 22.16 -4.93
N GLU A 294 13.93 23.28 -4.34
CA GLU A 294 12.54 23.72 -4.22
C GLU A 294 11.64 22.64 -3.57
N ASN A 295 10.89 21.87 -4.35
CA ASN A 295 9.92 20.89 -3.90
C ASN A 295 10.21 19.48 -4.43
N GLY A 296 11.47 19.18 -4.80
CA GLY A 296 11.80 17.86 -5.35
C GLY A 296 13.27 17.65 -5.66
N TYR A 297 13.59 16.51 -6.23
CA TYR A 297 14.95 16.16 -6.63
C TYR A 297 15.18 16.43 -8.12
N ARG A 298 16.38 16.94 -8.44
CA ARG A 298 16.94 17.00 -9.80
C ARG A 298 18.29 16.31 -9.85
N GLY A 299 18.53 15.58 -10.92
CA GLY A 299 19.79 14.87 -11.16
C GLY A 299 19.68 13.92 -12.33
N MET A 300 20.47 12.87 -12.30
CA MET A 300 20.52 11.90 -13.39
C MET A 300 20.00 10.54 -12.94
N PHE A 301 19.15 9.91 -13.76
CA PHE A 301 18.92 8.47 -13.68
C PHE A 301 19.74 7.77 -14.74
N GLU A 302 20.37 6.68 -14.35
CA GLU A 302 21.28 5.90 -15.19
C GLU A 302 20.72 4.49 -15.36
N TRP A 303 20.73 4.01 -16.61
CA TRP A 303 20.30 2.67 -16.95
C TRP A 303 21.36 2.03 -17.84
N GLN A 304 21.77 0.82 -17.53
CA GLN A 304 22.75 0.00 -18.26
C GLN A 304 23.75 0.76 -19.17
N ASP A 305 24.90 0.26 -19.43
CA ASP A 305 25.86 0.74 -20.45
C ASP A 305 26.11 2.26 -20.50
N ARG A 306 25.82 2.99 -19.37
CA ARG A 306 26.05 4.44 -19.17
C ARG A 306 25.07 5.37 -19.87
N SER A 307 23.90 4.89 -20.28
CA SER A 307 22.82 5.81 -20.68
C SER A 307 22.37 6.63 -19.47
N LYS A 308 22.44 7.95 -19.60
CA LYS A 308 22.02 8.90 -18.55
C LYS A 308 20.89 9.75 -19.07
N THR A 309 19.90 10.01 -18.23
CA THR A 309 18.86 10.99 -18.52
C THR A 309 18.66 11.91 -17.33
N GLU A 310 18.53 13.21 -17.62
CA GLU A 310 18.17 14.17 -16.59
C GLU A 310 16.73 13.93 -16.16
N VAL A 311 16.51 13.93 -14.85
CA VAL A 311 15.18 13.77 -14.25
C VAL A 311 14.92 14.86 -13.24
N SER A 312 13.65 15.25 -13.15
CA SER A 312 13.12 16.07 -12.06
C SER A 312 11.94 15.32 -11.48
N VAL A 313 11.96 15.03 -10.19
CA VAL A 313 10.91 14.29 -9.51
C VAL A 313 10.36 15.11 -8.34
N PRO A 314 9.04 15.40 -8.31
CA PRO A 314 8.43 16.26 -7.29
C PRO A 314 8.15 15.48 -6.00
N VAL A 315 9.20 14.93 -5.38
CA VAL A 315 9.10 14.08 -4.19
C VAL A 315 10.10 14.53 -3.12
N VAL A 316 9.78 14.24 -1.87
CA VAL A 316 10.60 14.53 -0.68
C VAL A 316 11.12 13.23 -0.10
N GLY A 317 12.40 13.19 0.22
CA GLY A 317 13.07 12.09 0.90
C GLY A 317 13.67 11.03 -0.01
N ASP A 318 14.83 10.52 0.40
CA ASP A 318 15.61 9.54 -0.37
C ASP A 318 14.84 8.23 -0.59
N PHE A 319 13.99 7.82 0.36
CA PHE A 319 13.15 6.65 0.17
C PHE A 319 12.08 6.87 -0.93
N ASN A 320 11.60 8.10 -1.14
CA ASN A 320 10.72 8.43 -2.25
C ASN A 320 11.49 8.55 -3.57
N LEU A 321 12.75 9.00 -3.53
CA LEU A 321 13.65 8.91 -4.68
C LEU A 321 13.86 7.43 -5.09
N SER A 322 14.08 6.54 -4.13
CA SER A 322 14.15 5.08 -4.35
C SER A 322 12.83 4.54 -4.94
N ASN A 323 11.66 4.97 -4.43
CA ASN A 323 10.37 4.61 -5.01
C ASN A 323 10.21 5.12 -6.46
N CYS A 324 10.71 6.32 -6.79
CA CYS A 324 10.73 6.84 -8.16
C CYS A 324 11.63 6.01 -9.09
N LEU A 325 12.76 5.51 -8.59
CA LEU A 325 13.61 4.57 -9.34
C LEU A 325 12.87 3.25 -9.63
N ALA A 326 12.10 2.73 -8.66
CA ALA A 326 11.24 1.57 -8.90
C ALA A 326 10.20 1.83 -9.99
N VAL A 327 9.53 3.00 -9.94
CA VAL A 327 8.56 3.41 -10.97
C VAL A 327 9.26 3.50 -12.33
N TRP A 328 10.40 4.17 -12.42
CA TRP A 328 11.14 4.30 -13.67
C TRP A 328 11.58 2.95 -14.22
N ALA A 329 12.04 2.04 -13.35
CA ALA A 329 12.34 0.65 -13.72
C ALA A 329 11.12 -0.06 -14.33
N CYS A 330 9.94 0.10 -13.73
CA CYS A 330 8.69 -0.48 -14.24
C CYS A 330 8.30 0.12 -15.60
N LEU A 331 8.47 1.43 -15.79
CA LEU A 331 8.19 2.11 -17.07
C LEU A 331 9.10 1.57 -18.18
N LEU A 332 10.40 1.48 -17.94
CA LEU A 332 11.37 0.92 -18.90
C LEU A 332 11.09 -0.57 -19.14
N ALA A 333 10.82 -1.32 -18.09
CA ALA A 333 10.45 -2.73 -18.18
C ALA A 333 9.16 -2.94 -18.99
N SER A 334 8.23 -1.97 -19.02
CA SER A 334 7.03 -2.02 -19.86
C SER A 334 7.30 -1.69 -21.34
N GLY A 335 8.53 -1.31 -21.69
CA GLY A 335 8.93 -0.93 -23.03
C GLY A 335 8.81 0.57 -23.33
N MET A 336 8.61 1.41 -22.30
CA MET A 336 8.58 2.87 -22.48
C MET A 336 9.98 3.39 -22.81
N ASP A 337 10.05 4.36 -23.71
CA ASP A 337 11.30 5.08 -24.01
C ASP A 337 11.83 5.83 -22.80
N VAL A 338 13.16 5.93 -22.68
CA VAL A 338 13.88 6.53 -21.55
C VAL A 338 13.49 7.99 -21.32
N LEU A 339 13.42 8.78 -22.39
CA LEU A 339 13.08 10.22 -22.29
C LEU A 339 11.59 10.41 -21.95
N GLU A 340 10.72 9.57 -22.52
CA GLU A 340 9.29 9.61 -22.18
C GLU A 340 9.08 9.21 -20.72
N ALA A 341 9.77 8.18 -20.22
CA ALA A 341 9.70 7.77 -18.82
C ALA A 341 10.17 8.90 -17.88
N ALA A 342 11.26 9.61 -18.20
CA ALA A 342 11.72 10.76 -17.44
C ALA A 342 10.70 11.91 -17.41
N LYS A 343 10.07 12.23 -18.56
CA LYS A 343 9.00 13.23 -18.63
C LYS A 343 7.81 12.85 -17.77
N ARG A 344 7.44 11.56 -17.71
CA ARG A 344 6.33 11.08 -16.88
C ARG A 344 6.62 11.23 -15.39
N LEU A 345 7.84 10.98 -14.96
CA LEU A 345 8.25 11.19 -13.57
C LEU A 345 8.15 12.66 -13.15
N ALA A 346 8.45 13.60 -14.05
CA ALA A 346 8.35 15.03 -13.76
C ALA A 346 6.89 15.53 -13.59
N LEU A 347 5.92 14.75 -14.06
CA LEU A 347 4.49 15.08 -13.98
C LEU A 347 3.77 14.37 -12.83
N LEU A 348 4.50 13.66 -11.96
CA LEU A 348 3.90 12.97 -10.82
C LEU A 348 3.31 13.97 -9.82
N ASN A 349 2.13 13.65 -9.32
CA ASN A 349 1.53 14.38 -8.22
C ASN A 349 1.91 13.70 -6.89
N PRO A 350 2.02 14.45 -5.80
CA PRO A 350 2.17 13.89 -4.47
C PRO A 350 1.10 12.82 -4.20
N VAL A 351 1.46 11.81 -3.43
CA VAL A 351 0.52 10.79 -2.97
C VAL A 351 -0.04 11.26 -1.64
N SER A 352 -1.37 11.33 -1.53
CA SER A 352 -2.03 11.83 -0.34
C SER A 352 -1.55 11.13 0.92
N GLY A 353 -1.10 11.92 1.90
CA GLY A 353 -0.58 11.46 3.17
C GLY A 353 0.71 10.64 3.10
N ARG A 354 1.53 10.80 2.07
CA ARG A 354 2.83 10.13 1.92
C ARG A 354 3.92 11.15 1.62
N MET A 355 4.52 11.73 2.65
CA MET A 355 5.44 12.86 2.53
C MET A 355 4.85 13.95 1.62
N GLU A 356 3.58 14.17 1.76
CA GLU A 356 2.82 15.11 0.94
C GLU A 356 3.16 16.54 1.33
N ILE A 357 3.70 17.31 0.38
CA ILE A 357 3.86 18.75 0.57
C ILE A 357 2.49 19.39 0.41
N VAL A 358 1.98 19.98 1.48
CA VAL A 358 0.74 20.76 1.42
C VAL A 358 1.12 22.23 1.26
N LEU A 359 0.90 22.75 0.06
CA LEU A 359 1.19 24.14 -0.28
C LEU A 359 -0.03 25.01 0.05
N GLY A 360 0.16 25.97 0.93
CA GLY A 360 -0.80 27.07 1.09
C GLY A 360 -0.86 27.94 -0.17
N ASN A 361 -1.83 28.85 -0.21
CA ASN A 361 -1.96 29.79 -1.34
C ASN A 361 -0.64 30.54 -1.57
N SER A 362 -0.16 30.52 -2.80
CA SER A 362 1.17 30.98 -3.27
C SER A 362 1.51 32.46 -3.03
N ARG A 363 0.76 33.18 -2.21
CA ARG A 363 0.97 34.60 -1.88
C ARG A 363 1.58 34.86 -0.50
N SER A 364 1.67 33.87 0.39
CA SER A 364 2.30 33.99 1.71
C SER A 364 3.53 33.08 1.79
N ALA A 365 4.69 33.66 2.05
CA ALA A 365 5.88 32.91 2.44
C ALA A 365 5.57 32.25 3.79
N GLY A 366 5.47 30.91 3.81
CA GLY A 366 5.20 30.11 5.00
C GLY A 366 6.20 28.96 5.15
N PRO A 367 6.14 28.20 6.25
CA PRO A 367 6.96 27.02 6.44
C PRO A 367 6.68 25.96 5.38
N LEU A 368 7.62 25.03 5.20
CA LEU A 368 7.38 23.82 4.41
C LEU A 368 6.56 22.84 5.26
N VAL A 369 5.29 22.62 4.91
CA VAL A 369 4.42 21.71 5.65
C VAL A 369 4.29 20.38 4.92
N ILE A 370 4.50 19.29 5.67
CA ILE A 370 4.48 17.91 5.16
C ILE A 370 3.49 17.08 5.97
N VAL A 371 2.58 16.39 5.28
CA VAL A 371 1.64 15.43 5.89
C VAL A 371 2.09 14.02 5.57
N ASP A 372 2.18 13.15 6.59
CA ASP A 372 2.60 11.75 6.42
C ASP A 372 1.79 10.78 7.30
N TYR A 373 1.68 9.55 6.83
CA TYR A 373 1.00 8.46 7.52
C TYR A 373 1.87 7.76 8.58
N ALA A 374 3.05 8.26 8.89
CA ALA A 374 3.97 7.67 9.87
C ALA A 374 3.31 7.56 11.26
N HIS A 375 2.94 6.34 11.66
CA HIS A 375 2.22 6.01 12.89
C HIS A 375 2.91 4.88 13.69
N THR A 376 4.14 4.53 13.31
CA THR A 376 5.01 3.58 14.01
C THR A 376 6.35 4.23 14.34
N PRO A 377 7.11 3.74 15.36
CA PRO A 377 8.42 4.28 15.70
C PRO A 377 9.38 4.36 14.50
N ASP A 378 9.59 3.25 13.78
CA ASP A 378 10.47 3.17 12.60
C ASP A 378 10.06 4.17 11.50
N ALA A 379 8.75 4.29 11.22
CA ALA A 379 8.27 5.23 10.21
C ALA A 379 8.49 6.69 10.63
N LEU A 380 8.18 7.05 11.88
CA LEU A 380 8.37 8.41 12.39
C LEU A 380 9.85 8.79 12.39
N GLU A 381 10.74 7.88 12.82
CA GLU A 381 12.17 8.08 12.81
C GLU A 381 12.68 8.35 11.38
N LYS A 382 12.34 7.53 10.41
CA LYS A 382 12.74 7.68 9.01
C LYS A 382 12.26 8.99 8.40
N VAL A 383 11.02 9.39 8.68
CA VAL A 383 10.47 10.65 8.20
C VAL A 383 11.21 11.84 8.81
N LEU A 384 11.43 11.87 10.12
CA LEU A 384 12.16 12.95 10.79
C LEU A 384 13.63 13.02 10.34
N GLN A 385 14.31 11.88 10.22
CA GLN A 385 15.68 11.80 9.68
C GLN A 385 15.76 12.35 8.25
N THR A 386 14.75 12.08 7.44
CA THR A 386 14.64 12.59 6.06
C THR A 386 14.42 14.10 6.03
N LEU A 387 13.63 14.66 6.94
CA LEU A 387 13.30 16.08 6.98
C LEU A 387 14.39 16.94 7.66
N ARG A 388 15.20 16.37 8.54
CA ARG A 388 16.24 17.09 9.26
C ARG A 388 17.25 17.78 8.33
N PRO A 389 17.84 17.11 7.31
CA PRO A 389 18.73 17.78 6.35
C PRO A 389 18.04 18.92 5.59
N ILE A 390 16.76 18.75 5.25
CA ILE A 390 15.98 19.78 4.54
C ILE A 390 15.78 21.01 5.42
N ALA A 391 15.42 20.83 6.69
CA ALA A 391 15.31 21.94 7.65
C ALA A 391 16.66 22.66 7.82
N SER A 392 17.75 21.89 7.94
CA SER A 392 19.11 22.45 8.06
C SER A 392 19.52 23.24 6.81
N GLN A 393 19.24 22.73 5.61
CA GLN A 393 19.52 23.41 4.34
C GLN A 393 18.75 24.73 4.22
N ARG A 394 17.54 24.79 4.74
CA ARG A 394 16.69 25.99 4.80
C ARG A 394 17.10 26.95 5.92
N SER A 395 18.05 26.57 6.79
CA SER A 395 18.42 27.31 8.03
C SER A 395 17.23 27.47 8.98
N GLY A 396 16.28 26.52 8.96
CA GLY A 396 15.08 26.48 9.77
C GLY A 396 15.10 25.36 10.80
N LYS A 397 14.04 25.29 11.59
CA LYS A 397 13.77 24.26 12.60
C LYS A 397 12.85 23.19 12.07
N LEU A 398 12.92 21.98 12.67
CA LEU A 398 12.03 20.87 12.38
C LEU A 398 10.97 20.73 13.48
N TRP A 399 9.71 20.88 13.10
CA TRP A 399 8.53 20.68 13.95
C TRP A 399 7.94 19.31 13.71
N CYS A 400 7.43 18.67 14.78
CA CYS A 400 6.73 17.38 14.69
C CYS A 400 5.38 17.47 15.43
N ILE A 401 4.29 17.33 14.70
CA ILE A 401 2.91 17.31 15.22
C ILE A 401 2.37 15.90 15.05
N PHE A 402 2.12 15.16 16.14
CA PHE A 402 1.65 13.79 16.05
C PHE A 402 0.91 13.32 17.28
N GLY A 403 0.22 12.19 17.13
CA GLY A 403 -0.41 11.44 18.20
C GLY A 403 -0.37 9.95 17.92
N CYS A 404 -0.93 9.16 18.83
CA CYS A 404 -1.08 7.72 18.64
C CYS A 404 -2.55 7.30 18.70
N GLY A 405 -2.89 6.24 17.96
CA GLY A 405 -4.22 5.65 18.03
C GLY A 405 -4.49 4.95 19.36
N GLY A 406 -5.71 5.09 19.87
CA GLY A 406 -6.24 4.28 20.97
C GLY A 406 -6.68 2.89 20.51
N ASP A 407 -6.89 1.95 21.44
CA ASP A 407 -7.23 0.55 21.19
C ASP A 407 -6.23 -0.13 20.24
N ARG A 408 -4.96 0.24 20.39
CA ARG A 408 -3.81 -0.27 19.64
C ARG A 408 -2.65 -0.53 20.59
N ASP A 409 -1.55 -1.11 20.07
CA ASP A 409 -0.35 -1.37 20.85
C ASP A 409 0.16 -0.11 21.57
N PRO A 410 0.09 -0.04 22.93
CA PRO A 410 0.54 1.12 23.68
C PRO A 410 2.06 1.17 23.81
N SER A 411 2.79 0.07 23.61
CA SER A 411 4.24 -0.01 23.81
C SER A 411 5.02 0.88 22.84
N LYS A 412 4.45 1.22 21.69
CA LYS A 412 5.06 2.14 20.72
C LYS A 412 5.00 3.61 21.14
N ARG A 413 4.08 4.01 22.05
CA ARG A 413 3.83 5.41 22.45
C ARG A 413 5.09 6.08 22.99
N PRO A 414 5.76 5.54 24.05
CA PRO A 414 6.98 6.15 24.58
C PRO A 414 8.13 6.14 23.59
N LEU A 415 8.25 5.11 22.71
CA LEU A 415 9.28 5.06 21.68
C LEU A 415 9.11 6.18 20.66
N MET A 416 7.87 6.46 20.22
CA MET A 416 7.58 7.59 19.32
C MET A 416 7.85 8.93 19.99
N GLY A 417 7.56 9.07 21.29
CA GLY A 417 7.90 10.24 22.08
C GLY A 417 9.40 10.49 22.12
N GLN A 418 10.19 9.46 22.41
CA GLN A 418 11.65 9.53 22.43
C GLN A 418 12.20 9.99 21.07
N ILE A 419 11.78 9.36 19.98
CA ILE A 419 12.20 9.68 18.61
C ILE A 419 11.91 11.13 18.27
N ALA A 420 10.69 11.61 18.56
CA ALA A 420 10.33 13.00 18.30
C ALA A 420 11.17 13.97 19.13
N ALA A 421 11.41 13.67 20.41
CA ALA A 421 12.28 14.48 21.28
C ALA A 421 13.74 14.52 20.80
N GLU A 422 14.26 13.44 20.24
CA GLU A 422 15.64 13.39 19.74
C GLU A 422 15.80 14.11 18.41
N LEU A 423 14.87 13.95 17.48
CA LEU A 423 15.02 14.36 16.09
C LEU A 423 14.31 15.67 15.73
N ALA A 424 13.27 16.11 16.45
CA ALA A 424 12.61 17.40 16.22
C ALA A 424 13.14 18.50 17.15
N ASP A 425 13.04 19.77 16.71
CA ASP A 425 13.33 20.94 17.55
C ASP A 425 12.11 21.34 18.38
N HIS A 426 10.91 21.18 17.80
CA HIS A 426 9.65 21.44 18.46
C HIS A 426 8.72 20.26 18.27
N THR A 427 8.02 19.86 19.34
CA THR A 427 7.04 18.77 19.28
C THR A 427 5.70 19.23 19.84
N ILE A 428 4.63 19.00 19.09
CA ILE A 428 3.26 19.17 19.54
C ILE A 428 2.60 17.79 19.57
N LEU A 429 2.19 17.34 20.77
CA LEU A 429 1.42 16.11 20.94
C LEU A 429 -0.07 16.41 20.81
N THR A 430 -0.76 15.60 20.02
CA THR A 430 -2.19 15.78 19.76
C THR A 430 -2.93 14.45 19.65
N SER A 431 -4.24 14.49 19.45
CA SER A 431 -5.02 13.27 19.20
C SER A 431 -4.85 12.78 17.76
N ASP A 432 -4.72 11.47 17.62
CA ASP A 432 -4.90 10.75 16.35
C ASP A 432 -6.36 10.24 16.28
N ASN A 433 -6.59 8.94 16.36
CA ASN A 433 -7.89 8.30 16.56
C ASN A 433 -7.95 7.73 17.98
N PRO A 434 -8.38 8.47 19.00
CA PRO A 434 -8.36 7.99 20.40
C PRO A 434 -9.31 6.80 20.62
N ARG A 435 -10.31 6.60 19.78
CA ARG A 435 -11.33 5.54 19.87
C ARG A 435 -11.99 5.51 21.25
N SER A 436 -11.82 4.44 22.04
CA SER A 436 -12.39 4.32 23.39
C SER A 436 -11.45 4.82 24.50
N GLU A 437 -10.17 5.11 24.20
CA GLU A 437 -9.20 5.57 25.19
C GLU A 437 -9.23 7.09 25.39
N SER A 438 -8.83 7.55 26.60
CA SER A 438 -8.66 8.97 26.90
C SER A 438 -7.49 9.57 26.09
N PRO A 439 -7.70 10.66 25.34
CA PRO A 439 -6.62 11.36 24.64
C PRO A 439 -5.50 11.84 25.58
N GLU A 440 -5.84 12.24 26.80
CA GLU A 440 -4.90 12.68 27.83
C GLU A 440 -3.97 11.55 28.23
N LYS A 441 -4.52 10.33 28.42
CA LYS A 441 -3.73 9.14 28.75
C LYS A 441 -2.77 8.77 27.62
N ILE A 442 -3.25 8.78 26.38
CA ILE A 442 -2.41 8.50 25.21
C ILE A 442 -1.26 9.51 25.14
N SER A 443 -1.52 10.79 25.33
CA SER A 443 -0.48 11.84 25.32
C SER A 443 0.51 11.68 26.47
N ALA A 444 0.05 11.30 27.68
CA ALA A 444 0.92 11.01 28.81
C ALA A 444 1.84 9.82 28.56
N ASP A 445 1.33 8.74 27.92
CA ASP A 445 2.14 7.57 27.54
C ASP A 445 3.23 7.97 26.52
N ILE A 446 2.94 8.88 25.59
CA ILE A 446 3.94 9.39 24.64
C ILE A 446 4.98 10.23 25.38
N GLN A 447 4.55 11.15 26.26
CA GLN A 447 5.45 12.01 27.04
C GLN A 447 6.39 11.22 27.93
N ALA A 448 5.97 10.06 28.45
CA ALA A 448 6.81 9.19 29.28
C ALA A 448 8.12 8.75 28.60
N GLY A 449 8.16 8.74 27.26
CA GLY A 449 9.37 8.45 26.49
C GLY A 449 10.24 9.67 26.22
N MET A 450 9.76 10.88 26.50
CA MET A 450 10.49 12.10 26.17
C MET A 450 11.45 12.49 27.31
N SER A 451 12.72 12.71 26.98
CA SER A 451 13.71 13.14 27.97
C SER A 451 13.41 14.55 28.49
N ASN A 452 13.61 14.75 29.79
CA ASN A 452 13.44 16.04 30.45
C ASN A 452 14.34 17.13 29.79
N GLY A 453 13.72 18.22 29.34
CA GLY A 453 14.44 19.42 28.86
C GLY A 453 14.13 19.87 27.44
N LYS A 454 13.35 19.11 26.65
CA LYS A 454 12.88 19.59 25.34
C LYS A 454 11.47 20.19 25.42
N SER A 455 11.21 21.21 24.62
CA SER A 455 9.90 21.89 24.54
C SER A 455 8.89 20.96 23.91
N VAL A 456 7.91 20.50 24.71
CA VAL A 456 6.78 19.70 24.27
C VAL A 456 5.51 20.45 24.62
N GLU A 457 4.69 20.70 23.64
CA GLU A 457 3.35 21.26 23.82
C GLU A 457 2.31 20.15 23.65
N VAL A 458 1.26 20.15 24.46
CA VAL A 458 0.15 19.20 24.34
C VAL A 458 -1.12 19.98 23.98
N ILE A 459 -1.59 19.75 22.75
CA ILE A 459 -2.85 20.33 22.25
C ILE A 459 -3.70 19.16 21.74
N LEU A 460 -4.63 18.68 22.55
CA LEU A 460 -5.42 17.49 22.26
C LEU A 460 -6.31 17.63 21.02
N ASP A 461 -6.85 18.83 20.79
CA ASP A 461 -7.56 19.14 19.56
C ASP A 461 -6.58 19.20 18.39
N ARG A 462 -6.71 18.26 17.46
CA ARG A 462 -5.78 18.14 16.34
C ARG A 462 -5.82 19.32 15.37
N ALA A 463 -7.01 19.90 15.16
CA ALA A 463 -7.15 21.08 14.31
C ALA A 463 -6.41 22.29 14.93
N ALA A 464 -6.59 22.49 16.24
CA ALA A 464 -5.88 23.52 16.99
C ALA A 464 -4.36 23.27 17.02
N ALA A 465 -3.91 22.02 17.16
CA ALA A 465 -2.50 21.64 17.11
C ALA A 465 -1.85 21.99 15.76
N ILE A 466 -2.51 21.64 14.66
CA ILE A 466 -2.05 21.97 13.30
C ILE A 466 -2.00 23.48 13.11
N LEU A 467 -3.07 24.19 13.50
CA LEU A 467 -3.14 25.65 13.41
C LEU A 467 -2.00 26.31 14.20
N SER A 468 -1.77 25.86 15.45
CA SER A 468 -0.68 26.37 16.30
C SER A 468 0.67 26.15 15.66
N GLY A 469 1.00 24.92 15.28
CA GLY A 469 2.32 24.58 14.73
C GLY A 469 2.62 25.29 13.41
N VAL A 470 1.66 25.35 12.47
CA VAL A 470 1.85 26.00 11.17
C VAL A 470 1.99 27.53 11.30
N ARG A 471 1.29 28.15 12.25
CA ARG A 471 1.35 29.62 12.45
C ARG A 471 2.55 30.09 13.25
N HIS A 472 3.07 29.28 14.17
CA HIS A 472 4.25 29.63 14.96
C HIS A 472 5.57 29.26 14.26
N ALA A 473 5.53 28.38 13.28
CA ALA A 473 6.70 28.05 12.49
C ALA A 473 7.12 29.20 11.56
N GLU A 474 8.42 29.45 11.48
CA GLU A 474 8.99 30.48 10.62
C GLU A 474 9.05 30.01 9.14
N VAL A 475 9.24 30.95 8.23
CA VAL A 475 9.25 30.67 6.76
C VAL A 475 10.27 29.63 6.34
N ASN A 476 11.37 29.51 7.06
CA ASN A 476 12.44 28.55 6.79
C ASN A 476 12.19 27.18 7.46
N ASP A 477 11.25 27.10 8.38
CA ASP A 477 10.97 25.88 9.14
C ASP A 477 10.32 24.79 8.27
N VAL A 478 10.43 23.56 8.76
CA VAL A 478 9.76 22.38 8.22
C VAL A 478 8.82 21.85 9.29
N VAL A 479 7.55 21.70 8.94
CA VAL A 479 6.51 21.18 9.85
C VAL A 479 6.04 19.82 9.35
N LEU A 480 6.27 18.79 10.14
CA LEU A 480 5.73 17.45 9.91
C LEU A 480 4.42 17.28 10.70
N ILE A 481 3.37 16.86 10.00
CA ILE A 481 2.12 16.39 10.60
C ILE A 481 2.03 14.89 10.33
N ALA A 482 2.14 14.08 11.39
CA ALA A 482 2.25 12.62 11.26
C ALA A 482 1.08 11.89 11.92
N GLY A 483 0.83 10.67 11.43
CA GLY A 483 -0.13 9.70 11.97
C GLY A 483 -1.27 9.40 11.03
N LYS A 484 -2.10 10.37 10.67
CA LYS A 484 -3.32 10.18 9.88
C LYS A 484 -3.08 10.13 8.37
N GLY A 485 -2.13 10.92 7.86
CA GLY A 485 -1.82 10.96 6.44
C GLY A 485 -3.05 11.27 5.59
N HIS A 486 -3.54 10.27 4.85
CA HIS A 486 -4.68 10.37 3.93
C HIS A 486 -6.06 10.14 4.59
N GLU A 487 -6.11 9.87 5.88
CA GLU A 487 -7.38 9.63 6.57
C GLU A 487 -8.25 10.89 6.55
N THR A 488 -9.52 10.71 6.19
CA THR A 488 -10.52 11.79 6.09
C THR A 488 -11.50 11.82 7.27
N SER A 489 -11.18 11.10 8.34
CA SER A 489 -12.01 11.08 9.54
C SER A 489 -11.19 10.89 10.81
N GLN A 490 -11.71 11.34 11.93
CA GLN A 490 -11.20 11.05 13.27
C GLN A 490 -12.23 10.24 14.05
N GLU A 491 -11.79 9.16 14.72
CA GLU A 491 -12.66 8.29 15.50
C GLU A 491 -12.51 8.60 16.99
N ILE A 492 -13.60 9.07 17.60
CA ILE A 492 -13.67 9.46 19.02
C ILE A 492 -14.90 8.79 19.65
N ASN A 493 -14.72 7.96 20.68
CA ASN A 493 -15.80 7.26 21.40
C ASN A 493 -16.77 6.52 20.44
N GLY A 494 -16.23 5.81 19.44
CA GLY A 494 -16.99 5.05 18.46
C GLY A 494 -17.71 5.90 17.40
N ARG A 495 -17.54 7.22 17.41
CA ARG A 495 -18.07 8.13 16.40
C ARG A 495 -16.97 8.55 15.45
N LYS A 496 -17.24 8.48 14.15
CA LYS A 496 -16.37 9.04 13.11
C LYS A 496 -16.84 10.45 12.79
N VAL A 497 -15.91 11.39 12.87
CA VAL A 497 -16.10 12.81 12.53
C VAL A 497 -15.22 13.11 11.32
N ASP A 498 -15.72 13.84 10.36
CA ASP A 498 -14.93 14.27 9.20
C ASP A 498 -13.74 15.12 9.64
N PHE A 499 -12.56 14.78 9.16
CA PHE A 499 -11.31 15.43 9.53
C PHE A 499 -10.23 15.14 8.50
N SER A 500 -9.51 16.15 8.05
CA SER A 500 -8.38 16.03 7.14
C SER A 500 -7.22 16.90 7.60
N ASP A 501 -6.02 16.31 7.74
CA ASP A 501 -4.81 17.07 8.05
C ASP A 501 -4.52 18.13 6.98
N GLN A 502 -4.71 17.77 5.70
CA GLN A 502 -4.46 18.66 4.55
C GLN A 502 -5.37 19.90 4.59
N GLU A 503 -6.67 19.72 4.85
CA GLU A 503 -7.62 20.83 4.92
C GLU A 503 -7.26 21.80 6.05
N HIS A 504 -6.88 21.27 7.22
CA HIS A 504 -6.49 22.11 8.35
C HIS A 504 -5.16 22.85 8.11
N VAL A 505 -4.22 22.26 7.36
CA VAL A 505 -3.02 22.95 6.91
C VAL A 505 -3.37 24.10 5.98
N LEU A 506 -4.23 23.88 4.99
CA LEU A 506 -4.68 24.92 4.07
C LEU A 506 -5.34 26.08 4.80
N LEU A 507 -6.24 25.80 5.76
CA LEU A 507 -6.86 26.80 6.64
C LEU A 507 -5.82 27.56 7.47
N ALA A 508 -4.84 26.85 8.06
CA ALA A 508 -3.78 27.47 8.86
C ALA A 508 -2.90 28.41 8.04
N SER A 509 -2.69 28.08 6.75
CA SER A 509 -1.88 28.85 5.80
C SER A 509 -2.64 29.99 5.12
N GLY A 510 -3.87 30.31 5.56
CA GLY A 510 -4.70 31.40 4.98
C GLY A 510 -5.37 31.04 3.66
N GLY A 511 -5.46 29.75 3.32
CA GLY A 511 -6.23 29.25 2.17
C GLY A 511 -7.73 29.13 2.49
N SER A 512 -8.58 29.22 1.48
CA SER A 512 -9.98 28.75 1.54
C SER A 512 -9.99 27.28 1.12
N VAL A 513 -10.73 26.48 1.85
CA VAL A 513 -11.01 25.07 1.52
C VAL A 513 -12.02 24.98 0.38
#